data_2592210cbbb7c10fe3c8d138cd70f837
#
_entry.id   2592210cbbb7c10fe3c8d138cd70f837
#
_cell.length_a   1.000
_cell.length_b   1.000
_cell.length_c   1.000
_cell.angle_alpha   90.00
_cell.angle_beta   90.00
_cell.angle_gamma   90.00
#
_symmetry.space_group_name_H-M   'P 1'
#
loop_
_entity.id
_entity.type
_entity.pdbx_description
1 polymer ?
#
loop_
_entity_poly.entity_id
_entity_poly.type
_entity_poly.pdbx_seq_one_letter_code
_entity_poly.pdbx_strand_id
1 'polypeptide(L)'
;MLTLALQGGLAGPEDTALILHDLDRLDARAREALAAFPPGTLHAVAVKANPLPPLLRRLADLDPALGAEVASLPELELALDAGLPPGRIVFDSPAKTHGELRCALALGVHLNADNFQELERIAAIVAETGPPQGPVGLRVNPQVGAGAIAATSVANAFSKFGLPLDQCRDAIVAAFAAHPWLTALHCHVGSQGCPPGQFVAAARAVCHLARAIRAAGGAVAAIDIGGGLPATYRADDPKPSLADYAATLRRGCPELFAGPHRLITEFGRAIHAGAAFAAARVEYVKEYGGVRCAVTHLGADMFLRPCYNPADWHHDTAAAGPDGALKSGPAVAQAIAGPLCFQGDFPVRQAPLPALDPGDWVLFLDAGAYTLSMWSRYNSRPMPAVLGVCAGRAQCLKPRETSADVLRFWHGA
;
A
#
# COMPACT_ATOMS: atom_id res chain seq x y z
N MET A 1 18.84 2.28 14.06
CA MET A 1 18.73 2.88 12.71
C MET A 1 18.89 4.40 12.78
N LEU A 2 18.11 5.14 13.57
CA LEU A 2 18.26 6.60 13.66
C LEU A 2 19.68 7.00 14.09
N THR A 3 20.22 6.40 15.15
CA THR A 3 21.60 6.60 15.60
C THR A 3 22.64 6.39 14.49
N LEU A 4 22.47 5.32 13.69
CA LEU A 4 23.35 5.03 12.54
C LEU A 4 23.29 6.13 11.47
N ALA A 5 22.08 6.65 11.19
CA ALA A 5 21.91 7.73 10.22
C ALA A 5 22.57 9.04 10.67
N LEU A 6 22.39 9.39 11.95
CA LEU A 6 22.97 10.60 12.55
C LEU A 6 24.51 10.50 12.63
N GLN A 7 25.03 9.41 13.16
CA GLN A 7 26.48 9.18 13.27
C GLN A 7 27.17 9.02 11.92
N GLY A 8 26.46 8.46 10.93
CA GLY A 8 26.96 8.30 9.56
C GLY A 8 26.91 9.58 8.71
N GLY A 9 26.44 10.70 9.27
CA GLY A 9 26.36 11.99 8.55
C GLY A 9 25.30 12.00 7.43
N LEU A 10 24.36 11.05 7.43
CA LEU A 10 23.25 11.01 6.45
C LEU A 10 22.09 11.94 6.84
N ALA A 11 22.11 12.44 8.06
CA ALA A 11 21.18 13.46 8.53
C ALA A 11 21.96 14.54 9.30
N GLY A 12 21.70 15.81 8.95
CA GLY A 12 22.32 16.98 9.52
C GLY A 12 21.35 17.81 10.36
N PRO A 13 21.80 18.98 10.85
CA PRO A 13 20.97 19.88 11.67
C PRO A 13 19.67 20.32 10.98
N GLU A 14 19.68 20.41 9.64
CA GLU A 14 18.53 20.80 8.83
C GLU A 14 17.54 19.66 8.57
N ASP A 15 17.90 18.41 8.89
CA ASP A 15 17.01 17.26 8.74
C ASP A 15 16.17 17.12 10.00
N THR A 16 15.05 17.85 10.03
CA THR A 16 14.11 17.88 11.16
C THR A 16 13.11 16.74 11.16
N ALA A 17 13.06 16.00 10.04
CA ALA A 17 12.25 14.80 9.87
C ALA A 17 12.97 13.82 8.94
N LEU A 18 12.82 12.53 9.20
CA LEU A 18 13.42 11.43 8.45
C LEU A 18 12.44 10.27 8.33
N ILE A 19 12.50 9.56 7.21
CA ILE A 19 11.84 8.26 7.06
C ILE A 19 12.92 7.20 6.95
N LEU A 20 12.89 6.20 7.83
CA LEU A 20 13.91 5.16 7.90
C LEU A 20 13.33 3.80 7.58
N HIS A 21 13.76 3.21 6.48
CA HIS A 21 13.39 1.86 6.06
C HIS A 21 14.40 0.83 6.56
N ASP A 22 13.92 -0.19 7.23
CA ASP A 22 14.63 -1.45 7.49
C ASP A 22 14.49 -2.34 6.25
N LEU A 23 15.53 -2.34 5.42
CA LEU A 23 15.52 -3.05 4.15
C LEU A 23 15.61 -4.57 4.34
N ASP A 24 16.25 -5.04 5.43
CA ASP A 24 16.31 -6.46 5.76
C ASP A 24 14.93 -6.97 6.18
N ARG A 25 14.19 -6.16 6.92
CA ARG A 25 12.80 -6.45 7.31
C ARG A 25 11.85 -6.41 6.10
N LEU A 26 12.04 -5.48 5.17
CA LEU A 26 11.29 -5.43 3.92
C LEU A 26 11.45 -6.73 3.13
N ASP A 27 12.70 -7.18 2.96
CA ASP A 27 13.01 -8.45 2.29
C ASP A 27 12.39 -9.65 3.00
N ALA A 28 12.46 -9.68 4.33
CA ALA A 28 11.87 -10.75 5.12
C ALA A 28 10.35 -10.83 4.91
N ARG A 29 9.65 -9.70 4.90
CA ARG A 29 8.20 -9.64 4.62
C ARG A 29 7.86 -10.12 3.21
N ALA A 30 8.64 -9.75 2.20
CA ALA A 30 8.45 -10.24 0.85
C ALA A 30 8.67 -11.75 0.76
N ARG A 31 9.70 -12.30 1.43
CA ARG A 31 9.94 -13.74 1.50
C ARG A 31 8.85 -14.49 2.26
N GLU A 32 8.23 -13.91 3.28
CA GLU A 32 7.04 -14.49 3.93
C GLU A 32 5.89 -14.68 2.94
N ALA A 33 5.64 -13.70 2.05
CA ALA A 33 4.62 -13.83 1.02
C ALA A 33 4.95 -14.98 0.06
N LEU A 34 6.19 -15.03 -0.45
CA LEU A 34 6.66 -16.09 -1.32
C LEU A 34 6.52 -17.49 -0.69
N ALA A 35 6.84 -17.62 0.59
CA ALA A 35 6.75 -18.89 1.31
C ALA A 35 5.30 -19.31 1.65
N ALA A 36 4.38 -18.36 1.83
CA ALA A 36 3.01 -18.63 2.25
C ALA A 36 2.12 -19.16 1.11
N PHE A 37 2.42 -18.79 -0.14
CA PHE A 37 1.62 -19.11 -1.32
C PHE A 37 2.30 -20.15 -2.22
N PRO A 38 1.56 -20.82 -3.12
CA PRO A 38 2.13 -21.82 -4.04
C PRO A 38 3.18 -21.19 -4.97
N PRO A 39 4.18 -21.98 -5.40
CA PRO A 39 5.08 -21.57 -6.47
C PRO A 39 4.32 -21.14 -7.73
N GLY A 40 4.78 -20.09 -8.41
CA GLY A 40 4.11 -19.52 -9.58
C GLY A 40 3.06 -18.45 -9.25
N THR A 41 2.73 -18.22 -7.98
CA THR A 41 1.94 -17.04 -7.56
C THR A 41 2.69 -15.76 -7.94
N LEU A 42 2.01 -14.77 -8.51
CA LEU A 42 2.54 -13.42 -8.67
C LEU A 42 2.15 -12.58 -7.44
N HIS A 43 3.12 -12.06 -6.74
CA HIS A 43 2.90 -11.08 -5.67
C HIS A 43 3.12 -9.67 -6.21
N ALA A 44 2.08 -9.08 -6.79
CA ALA A 44 2.08 -7.72 -7.32
C ALA A 44 1.99 -6.73 -6.16
N VAL A 45 3.16 -6.32 -5.61
CA VAL A 45 3.19 -5.43 -4.46
C VAL A 45 2.61 -4.07 -4.84
N ALA A 46 1.62 -3.59 -4.05
CA ALA A 46 0.88 -2.37 -4.37
C ALA A 46 1.77 -1.12 -4.25
N VAL A 47 2.02 -0.44 -5.38
CA VAL A 47 2.86 0.77 -5.47
C VAL A 47 2.28 1.92 -4.64
N LYS A 48 0.95 2.07 -4.62
CA LYS A 48 0.24 3.05 -3.78
C LYS A 48 0.54 2.94 -2.29
N ALA A 49 1.05 1.80 -1.81
CA ALA A 49 1.48 1.66 -0.42
C ALA A 49 2.81 2.39 -0.16
N ASN A 50 3.76 2.27 -1.08
CA ASN A 50 5.04 2.98 -1.06
C ASN A 50 5.65 3.06 -2.47
N PRO A 51 5.63 4.23 -3.12
CA PRO A 51 6.02 4.40 -4.53
C PRO A 51 7.51 4.65 -4.75
N LEU A 52 8.36 4.48 -3.73
CA LEU A 52 9.79 4.80 -3.84
C LEU A 52 10.50 3.83 -4.82
N PRO A 53 11.09 4.32 -5.94
CA PRO A 53 11.74 3.49 -6.93
C PRO A 53 12.86 2.58 -6.37
N PRO A 54 13.71 3.01 -5.41
CA PRO A 54 14.71 2.12 -4.82
C PRO A 54 14.11 0.91 -4.10
N LEU A 55 12.92 1.03 -3.49
CA LEU A 55 12.23 -0.08 -2.84
C LEU A 55 11.57 -1.01 -3.85
N LEU A 56 10.96 -0.45 -4.91
CA LEU A 56 10.39 -1.22 -6.01
C LEU A 56 11.47 -2.05 -6.71
N ARG A 57 12.62 -1.44 -7.03
CA ARG A 57 13.79 -2.13 -7.61
C ARG A 57 14.29 -3.25 -6.70
N ARG A 58 14.44 -2.97 -5.39
CA ARG A 58 14.89 -4.00 -4.44
C ARG A 58 13.95 -5.21 -4.42
N LEU A 59 12.63 -4.99 -4.42
CA LEU A 59 11.65 -6.08 -4.48
C LEU A 59 11.71 -6.81 -5.83
N ALA A 60 11.85 -6.07 -6.93
CA ALA A 60 11.98 -6.64 -8.28
C ALA A 60 13.19 -7.58 -8.41
N ASP A 61 14.32 -7.19 -7.78
CA ASP A 61 15.59 -7.95 -7.80
C ASP A 61 15.57 -9.13 -6.83
N LEU A 62 14.72 -9.10 -5.80
CA LEU A 62 14.69 -10.12 -4.76
C LEU A 62 14.17 -11.47 -5.27
N ASP A 63 13.13 -11.50 -6.08
CA ASP A 63 12.53 -12.71 -6.63
C ASP A 63 11.68 -12.39 -7.87
N PRO A 64 11.73 -13.23 -8.94
CA PRO A 64 10.91 -13.04 -10.14
C PRO A 64 9.39 -13.18 -9.91
N ALA A 65 8.94 -13.76 -8.81
CA ALA A 65 7.53 -13.84 -8.44
C ALA A 65 7.01 -12.56 -7.75
N LEU A 66 7.89 -11.61 -7.43
CA LEU A 66 7.50 -10.28 -6.96
C LEU A 66 7.29 -9.35 -8.16
N GLY A 67 6.16 -8.68 -8.19
CA GLY A 67 5.75 -7.71 -9.20
C GLY A 67 5.24 -6.41 -8.58
N ALA A 68 4.53 -5.60 -9.35
CA ALA A 68 3.89 -4.38 -8.89
C ALA A 68 2.41 -4.32 -9.30
N GLU A 69 1.54 -3.89 -8.40
CA GLU A 69 0.21 -3.42 -8.72
C GLU A 69 0.22 -1.90 -8.77
N VAL A 70 -0.27 -1.33 -9.87
CA VAL A 70 -0.26 0.09 -10.17
C VAL A 70 -1.68 0.60 -10.41
N ALA A 71 -1.97 1.81 -9.96
CA ALA A 71 -3.31 2.41 -10.04
C ALA A 71 -3.36 3.68 -10.92
N SER A 72 -2.26 4.01 -11.59
CA SER A 72 -2.16 5.16 -12.50
C SER A 72 -1.01 4.99 -13.48
N LEU A 73 -1.02 5.79 -14.55
CA LEU A 73 0.10 5.80 -15.50
C LEU A 73 1.44 6.17 -14.85
N PRO A 74 1.53 7.19 -13.97
CA PRO A 74 2.79 7.46 -13.26
C PRO A 74 3.29 6.30 -12.39
N GLU A 75 2.40 5.55 -11.73
CA GLU A 75 2.82 4.35 -10.98
C GLU A 75 3.31 3.23 -11.91
N LEU A 76 2.70 3.08 -13.09
CA LEU A 76 3.19 2.17 -14.12
C LEU A 76 4.60 2.54 -14.60
N GLU A 77 4.82 3.82 -14.87
CA GLU A 77 6.13 4.34 -15.28
C GLU A 77 7.18 4.14 -14.18
N LEU A 78 6.84 4.40 -12.91
CA LEU A 78 7.71 4.12 -11.74
C LEU A 78 8.09 2.64 -11.64
N ALA A 79 7.14 1.73 -11.88
CA ALA A 79 7.40 0.29 -11.86
C ALA A 79 8.34 -0.13 -13.00
N LEU A 80 8.15 0.40 -14.19
CA LEU A 80 9.03 0.16 -15.36
C LEU A 80 10.43 0.73 -15.14
N ASP A 81 10.55 1.97 -14.62
CA ASP A 81 11.83 2.60 -14.26
C ASP A 81 12.58 1.82 -13.18
N ALA A 82 11.85 1.21 -12.26
CA ALA A 82 12.43 0.31 -11.25
C ALA A 82 12.94 -1.03 -11.85
N GLY A 83 12.74 -1.28 -13.15
CA GLY A 83 13.21 -2.46 -13.85
C GLY A 83 12.24 -3.64 -13.87
N LEU A 84 10.98 -3.45 -13.46
CA LEU A 84 9.97 -4.50 -13.55
C LEU A 84 9.55 -4.73 -15.01
N PRO A 85 9.61 -5.97 -15.51
CA PRO A 85 9.09 -6.26 -16.85
C PRO A 85 7.56 -6.19 -16.85
N PRO A 86 6.93 -5.79 -17.99
CA PRO A 86 5.47 -5.65 -18.08
C PRO A 86 4.67 -6.86 -17.60
N GLY A 87 5.14 -8.09 -17.86
CA GLY A 87 4.47 -9.33 -17.41
C GLY A 87 4.45 -9.56 -15.90
N ARG A 88 5.08 -8.68 -15.10
CA ARG A 88 5.05 -8.68 -13.64
C ARG A 88 4.29 -7.47 -13.07
N ILE A 89 3.62 -6.69 -13.93
CA ILE A 89 2.86 -5.51 -13.53
C ILE A 89 1.37 -5.77 -13.74
N VAL A 90 0.57 -5.46 -12.71
CA VAL A 90 -0.90 -5.47 -12.74
C VAL A 90 -1.38 -4.02 -12.71
N PHE A 91 -2.20 -3.60 -13.66
CA PHE A 91 -2.79 -2.26 -13.67
C PHE A 91 -4.27 -2.34 -13.28
N ASP A 92 -4.58 -1.87 -12.08
CA ASP A 92 -5.92 -1.86 -11.51
C ASP A 92 -6.28 -0.45 -10.99
N SER A 93 -7.28 0.16 -11.61
CA SER A 93 -7.79 1.48 -11.23
C SER A 93 -9.28 1.56 -11.59
N PRO A 94 -10.12 2.23 -10.79
CA PRO A 94 -11.53 2.44 -11.12
C PRO A 94 -11.75 3.52 -12.20
N ALA A 95 -10.71 4.22 -12.64
CA ALA A 95 -10.81 5.31 -13.60
C ALA A 95 -9.55 5.41 -14.46
N LYS A 96 -9.50 4.59 -15.53
CA LYS A 96 -8.45 4.63 -16.54
C LYS A 96 -8.92 5.41 -17.77
N THR A 97 -8.10 6.34 -18.23
CA THR A 97 -8.32 7.08 -19.47
C THR A 97 -8.12 6.17 -20.70
N HIS A 98 -8.63 6.59 -21.86
CA HIS A 98 -8.41 5.86 -23.10
C HIS A 98 -6.91 5.73 -23.45
N GLY A 99 -6.10 6.77 -23.13
CA GLY A 99 -4.65 6.73 -23.33
C GLY A 99 -3.96 5.71 -22.42
N GLU A 100 -4.35 5.63 -21.15
CA GLU A 100 -3.83 4.63 -20.19
C GLU A 100 -4.19 3.20 -20.62
N LEU A 101 -5.41 2.97 -21.08
CA LEU A 101 -5.83 1.66 -21.61
C LEU A 101 -5.00 1.23 -22.83
N ARG A 102 -4.78 2.13 -23.79
CA ARG A 102 -3.93 1.87 -24.97
C ARG A 102 -2.48 1.59 -24.56
N CYS A 103 -1.93 2.38 -23.64
CA CYS A 103 -0.58 2.20 -23.14
C CYS A 103 -0.41 0.83 -22.46
N ALA A 104 -1.32 0.47 -21.55
CA ALA A 104 -1.29 -0.80 -20.83
C ALA A 104 -1.38 -2.02 -21.77
N LEU A 105 -2.29 -1.97 -22.74
CA LEU A 105 -2.46 -3.04 -23.74
C LEU A 105 -1.24 -3.18 -24.64
N ALA A 106 -0.65 -2.06 -25.09
CA ALA A 106 0.54 -2.05 -25.93
C ALA A 106 1.79 -2.56 -25.19
N LEU A 107 1.92 -2.27 -23.91
CA LEU A 107 3.02 -2.76 -23.05
C LEU A 107 2.85 -4.24 -22.69
N GLY A 108 1.64 -4.78 -22.74
CA GLY A 108 1.38 -6.17 -22.34
C GLY A 108 1.37 -6.41 -20.83
N VAL A 109 1.06 -5.39 -20.03
CA VAL A 109 0.82 -5.56 -18.58
C VAL A 109 -0.51 -6.29 -18.36
N HIS A 110 -0.68 -6.90 -17.18
CA HIS A 110 -1.97 -7.43 -16.77
C HIS A 110 -2.92 -6.25 -16.47
N LEU A 111 -3.98 -6.10 -17.28
CA LEU A 111 -4.92 -4.99 -17.18
C LEU A 111 -6.26 -5.46 -16.63
N ASN A 112 -6.74 -4.94 -15.50
CA ASN A 112 -8.05 -5.23 -14.96
C ASN A 112 -9.06 -4.12 -15.34
N ALA A 113 -10.11 -4.47 -16.09
CA ALA A 113 -11.26 -3.58 -16.27
C ALA A 113 -12.09 -3.51 -14.99
N ASP A 114 -12.50 -2.32 -14.59
CA ASP A 114 -13.29 -2.11 -13.36
C ASP A 114 -14.80 -2.25 -13.59
N ASN A 115 -15.26 -2.06 -14.81
CA ASN A 115 -16.68 -2.06 -15.16
C ASN A 115 -16.91 -2.38 -16.66
N PHE A 116 -18.18 -2.59 -17.07
CA PHE A 116 -18.51 -2.92 -18.45
C PHE A 116 -18.21 -1.78 -19.44
N GLN A 117 -18.38 -0.52 -19.10
CA GLN A 117 -18.05 0.60 -19.99
C GLN A 117 -16.56 0.63 -20.32
N GLU A 118 -15.72 0.31 -19.34
CA GLU A 118 -14.29 0.19 -19.55
C GLU A 118 -13.95 -1.04 -20.38
N LEU A 119 -14.61 -2.17 -20.14
CA LEU A 119 -14.47 -3.38 -20.95
C LEU A 119 -14.83 -3.13 -22.43
N GLU A 120 -15.89 -2.37 -22.71
CA GLU A 120 -16.26 -1.93 -24.06
C GLU A 120 -15.16 -1.08 -24.71
N ARG A 121 -14.52 -0.16 -23.96
CA ARG A 121 -13.39 0.62 -24.46
C ARG A 121 -12.19 -0.26 -24.79
N ILE A 122 -11.89 -1.24 -23.94
CA ILE A 122 -10.83 -2.21 -24.17
C ILE A 122 -11.16 -3.03 -25.44
N ALA A 123 -12.39 -3.51 -25.58
CA ALA A 123 -12.82 -4.26 -26.76
C ALA A 123 -12.68 -3.45 -28.05
N ALA A 124 -13.02 -2.15 -28.03
CA ALA A 124 -12.82 -1.26 -29.17
C ALA A 124 -11.33 -1.11 -29.54
N ILE A 125 -10.45 -0.94 -28.56
CA ILE A 125 -9.00 -0.87 -28.78
C ILE A 125 -8.49 -2.20 -29.36
N VAL A 126 -8.91 -3.33 -28.80
CA VAL A 126 -8.53 -4.67 -29.28
C VAL A 126 -8.99 -4.91 -30.72
N ALA A 127 -10.19 -4.42 -31.10
CA ALA A 127 -10.67 -4.50 -32.47
C ALA A 127 -9.79 -3.70 -33.46
N GLU A 128 -9.20 -2.59 -33.00
CA GLU A 128 -8.31 -1.77 -33.81
C GLU A 128 -6.87 -2.33 -33.88
N THR A 129 -6.34 -2.84 -32.76
CA THR A 129 -4.91 -3.17 -32.61
C THR A 129 -4.60 -4.66 -32.63
N GLY A 130 -5.61 -5.51 -32.60
CA GLY A 130 -5.47 -6.95 -32.45
C GLY A 130 -5.47 -7.42 -30.98
N PRO A 131 -5.35 -8.73 -30.75
CA PRO A 131 -5.38 -9.32 -29.41
C PRO A 131 -4.34 -8.71 -28.47
N PRO A 132 -4.67 -8.49 -27.19
CA PRO A 132 -3.73 -7.95 -26.20
C PRO A 132 -2.54 -8.90 -25.98
N GLN A 133 -1.36 -8.35 -25.75
CA GLN A 133 -0.16 -9.14 -25.48
C GLN A 133 -0.09 -9.64 -24.02
N GLY A 134 -0.75 -8.93 -23.09
CA GLY A 134 -0.85 -9.29 -21.69
C GLY A 134 -2.24 -9.79 -21.31
N PRO A 135 -2.41 -10.37 -20.11
CA PRO A 135 -3.71 -10.78 -19.60
C PRO A 135 -4.66 -9.59 -19.43
N VAL A 136 -5.93 -9.76 -19.77
CA VAL A 136 -6.99 -8.82 -19.42
C VAL A 136 -7.92 -9.49 -18.43
N GLY A 137 -8.20 -8.80 -17.34
CA GLY A 137 -9.08 -9.23 -16.27
C GLY A 137 -10.30 -8.33 -16.10
N LEU A 138 -11.24 -8.79 -15.30
CA LEU A 138 -12.41 -8.04 -14.89
C LEU A 138 -12.53 -8.04 -13.38
N ARG A 139 -12.61 -6.83 -12.80
CA ARG A 139 -12.80 -6.66 -11.38
C ARG A 139 -14.24 -6.92 -10.98
N VAL A 140 -14.42 -7.77 -9.99
CA VAL A 140 -15.72 -8.09 -9.42
C VAL A 140 -15.80 -7.67 -7.96
N ASN A 141 -16.96 -7.18 -7.55
CA ASN A 141 -17.29 -6.94 -6.16
C ASN A 141 -18.04 -8.16 -5.62
N PRO A 142 -17.43 -8.98 -4.74
CA PRO A 142 -18.05 -10.19 -4.22
C PRO A 142 -19.13 -9.92 -3.15
N GLN A 143 -19.33 -8.66 -2.73
CA GLN A 143 -20.37 -8.20 -1.80
C GLN A 143 -20.41 -8.98 -0.47
N VAL A 144 -19.22 -9.21 0.10
CA VAL A 144 -19.04 -9.98 1.35
C VAL A 144 -19.17 -9.15 2.63
N GLY A 145 -19.57 -7.90 2.51
CA GLY A 145 -19.81 -6.98 3.62
C GLY A 145 -18.67 -6.02 3.91
N ALA A 146 -18.89 -5.12 4.87
CA ALA A 146 -17.92 -4.14 5.33
C ALA A 146 -17.04 -4.71 6.45
N GLY A 147 -15.77 -4.28 6.51
CA GLY A 147 -14.88 -4.47 7.64
C GLY A 147 -15.11 -3.40 8.72
N ALA A 148 -14.29 -3.43 9.77
CA ALA A 148 -14.39 -2.49 10.89
C ALA A 148 -14.13 -1.02 10.47
N ILE A 149 -13.29 -0.78 9.45
CA ILE A 149 -13.03 0.55 8.91
C ILE A 149 -13.80 0.72 7.61
N ALA A 150 -14.91 1.47 7.64
CA ALA A 150 -15.81 1.65 6.50
C ALA A 150 -15.09 2.25 5.27
N ALA A 151 -14.23 3.24 5.48
CA ALA A 151 -13.48 3.93 4.42
C ALA A 151 -12.51 3.02 3.64
N THR A 152 -12.14 1.86 4.19
CA THR A 152 -11.23 0.88 3.55
C THR A 152 -11.92 -0.43 3.17
N SER A 153 -13.22 -0.53 3.34
CA SER A 153 -14.05 -1.68 2.98
C SER A 153 -14.64 -1.47 1.59
N VAL A 154 -14.19 -2.25 0.60
CA VAL A 154 -14.57 -2.04 -0.80
C VAL A 154 -15.43 -3.16 -1.38
N ALA A 155 -15.75 -4.20 -0.60
CA ALA A 155 -16.58 -5.34 -1.00
C ALA A 155 -17.95 -5.36 -0.32
N ASN A 156 -18.53 -4.19 -0.07
CA ASN A 156 -19.87 -4.00 0.50
C ASN A 156 -20.95 -3.92 -0.62
N ALA A 157 -22.22 -3.79 -0.22
CA ALA A 157 -23.35 -3.75 -1.15
C ALA A 157 -23.24 -2.60 -2.16
N PHE A 158 -22.72 -1.44 -1.74
CA PHE A 158 -22.41 -0.32 -2.62
C PHE A 158 -20.91 -0.02 -2.60
N SER A 159 -20.25 -0.18 -3.73
CA SER A 159 -18.83 0.15 -3.93
C SER A 159 -18.65 0.83 -5.28
N LYS A 160 -17.72 1.79 -5.34
CA LYS A 160 -17.31 2.36 -6.64
C LYS A 160 -16.41 1.42 -7.44
N PHE A 161 -16.03 0.27 -6.89
CA PHE A 161 -15.07 -0.67 -7.46
C PHE A 161 -15.76 -1.96 -7.88
N GLY A 162 -15.47 -2.38 -9.11
CA GLY A 162 -15.84 -3.68 -9.65
C GLY A 162 -17.34 -3.89 -9.85
N LEU A 163 -17.69 -4.93 -10.58
CA LEU A 163 -19.06 -5.31 -10.88
C LEU A 163 -19.67 -6.12 -9.73
N PRO A 164 -20.85 -5.73 -9.19
CA PRO A 164 -21.51 -6.45 -8.12
C PRO A 164 -22.00 -7.83 -8.60
N LEU A 165 -21.58 -8.91 -7.91
CA LEU A 165 -21.84 -10.28 -8.33
C LEU A 165 -23.30 -10.68 -8.25
N ASP A 166 -24.08 -10.13 -7.34
CA ASP A 166 -25.50 -10.41 -7.17
C ASP A 166 -26.36 -9.92 -8.37
N GLN A 167 -25.87 -8.90 -9.09
CA GLN A 167 -26.60 -8.25 -10.18
C GLN A 167 -25.98 -8.55 -11.56
N CYS A 168 -24.65 -8.75 -11.62
CA CYS A 168 -23.93 -8.78 -12.89
C CYS A 168 -23.41 -10.17 -13.28
N ARG A 169 -23.64 -11.22 -12.49
CA ARG A 169 -23.04 -12.53 -12.67
C ARG A 169 -23.20 -13.09 -14.09
N ASP A 170 -24.44 -13.10 -14.61
CA ASP A 170 -24.71 -13.69 -15.93
C ASP A 170 -24.13 -12.83 -17.06
N ALA A 171 -24.15 -11.51 -16.92
CA ALA A 171 -23.52 -10.60 -17.86
C ALA A 171 -21.98 -10.77 -17.87
N ILE A 172 -21.37 -11.00 -16.70
CA ILE A 172 -19.92 -11.31 -16.60
C ILE A 172 -19.61 -12.61 -17.34
N VAL A 173 -20.37 -13.69 -17.10
CA VAL A 173 -20.19 -14.97 -17.78
C VAL A 173 -20.32 -14.81 -19.31
N ALA A 174 -21.32 -14.05 -19.76
CA ALA A 174 -21.50 -13.75 -21.19
C ALA A 174 -20.33 -12.95 -21.77
N ALA A 175 -19.78 -11.98 -21.02
CA ALA A 175 -18.63 -11.19 -21.46
C ALA A 175 -17.37 -12.06 -21.68
N PHE A 176 -17.09 -13.02 -20.79
CA PHE A 176 -15.97 -13.97 -20.98
C PHE A 176 -16.18 -14.91 -22.18
N ALA A 177 -17.41 -15.28 -22.48
CA ALA A 177 -17.72 -16.06 -23.65
C ALA A 177 -17.59 -15.26 -24.98
N ALA A 178 -17.93 -13.95 -24.92
CA ALA A 178 -17.85 -13.04 -26.06
C ALA A 178 -16.42 -12.56 -26.36
N HIS A 179 -15.56 -12.51 -25.36
CA HIS A 179 -14.21 -11.96 -25.47
C HIS A 179 -13.14 -13.01 -25.08
N PRO A 180 -12.61 -13.80 -26.03
CA PRO A 180 -11.61 -14.85 -25.73
C PRO A 180 -10.31 -14.32 -25.09
N TRP A 181 -10.02 -13.04 -25.23
CA TRP A 181 -8.87 -12.37 -24.63
C TRP A 181 -9.11 -11.95 -23.16
N LEU A 182 -10.37 -11.99 -22.68
CA LEU A 182 -10.71 -11.76 -21.29
C LEU A 182 -10.49 -13.05 -20.50
N THR A 183 -9.41 -13.12 -19.70
CA THR A 183 -8.93 -14.38 -19.13
C THR A 183 -8.60 -14.31 -17.64
N ALA A 184 -8.87 -13.19 -16.98
CA ALA A 184 -8.58 -13.06 -15.55
C ALA A 184 -9.75 -12.49 -14.77
N LEU A 185 -9.86 -12.89 -13.50
CA LEU A 185 -10.79 -12.32 -12.53
C LEU A 185 -9.98 -11.62 -11.42
N HIS A 186 -10.42 -10.44 -11.04
CA HIS A 186 -9.85 -9.71 -9.90
C HIS A 186 -10.94 -9.40 -8.87
N CYS A 187 -10.59 -9.53 -7.58
CA CYS A 187 -11.38 -8.98 -6.48
C CYS A 187 -10.50 -8.41 -5.38
N HIS A 188 -10.95 -7.34 -4.76
CA HIS A 188 -10.29 -6.76 -3.59
C HIS A 188 -11.33 -6.52 -2.50
N VAL A 189 -11.11 -7.07 -1.29
CA VAL A 189 -12.11 -7.03 -0.20
C VAL A 189 -12.04 -5.71 0.56
N GLY A 190 -10.85 -5.22 0.79
CA GLY A 190 -10.60 -4.02 1.58
C GLY A 190 -9.22 -4.00 2.19
N SER A 191 -9.01 -3.13 3.18
CA SER A 191 -7.71 -2.94 3.83
C SER A 191 -7.90 -2.68 5.31
N GLN A 192 -6.96 -3.16 6.16
CA GLN A 192 -6.82 -2.95 7.62
C GLN A 192 -8.03 -3.41 8.42
N GLY A 193 -9.18 -3.33 8.26
CA GLY A 193 -10.30 -3.69 9.14
C GLY A 193 -11.09 -4.93 8.73
N CYS A 194 -10.68 -5.66 7.70
CA CYS A 194 -11.43 -6.80 7.18
C CYS A 194 -11.11 -8.09 7.96
N PRO A 195 -12.11 -8.80 8.50
CA PRO A 195 -11.88 -10.06 9.18
C PRO A 195 -11.53 -11.18 8.17
N PRO A 196 -10.77 -12.21 8.58
CA PRO A 196 -10.32 -13.29 7.70
C PRO A 196 -11.46 -14.02 6.96
N GLY A 197 -12.64 -14.14 7.57
CA GLY A 197 -13.81 -14.77 6.95
C GLY A 197 -14.30 -14.07 5.68
N GLN A 198 -14.15 -12.76 5.57
CA GLN A 198 -14.53 -12.01 4.36
C GLN A 198 -13.62 -12.35 3.17
N PHE A 199 -12.32 -12.53 3.40
CA PHE A 199 -11.39 -12.95 2.34
C PHE A 199 -11.72 -14.37 1.84
N VAL A 200 -12.08 -15.28 2.75
CA VAL A 200 -12.51 -16.64 2.37
C VAL A 200 -13.81 -16.58 1.57
N ALA A 201 -14.78 -15.79 2.00
CA ALA A 201 -16.06 -15.66 1.29
C ALA A 201 -15.86 -15.08 -0.12
N ALA A 202 -15.01 -14.06 -0.26
CA ALA A 202 -14.67 -13.48 -1.56
C ALA A 202 -13.96 -14.48 -2.48
N ALA A 203 -12.97 -15.21 -1.96
CA ALA A 203 -12.27 -16.24 -2.71
C ALA A 203 -13.23 -17.31 -3.24
N ARG A 204 -14.16 -17.78 -2.40
CA ARG A 204 -15.21 -18.74 -2.80
C ARG A 204 -16.11 -18.17 -3.90
N ALA A 205 -16.57 -16.93 -3.76
CA ALA A 205 -17.42 -16.28 -4.75
C ALA A 205 -16.73 -16.18 -6.12
N VAL A 206 -15.45 -15.78 -6.15
CA VAL A 206 -14.66 -15.68 -7.38
C VAL A 206 -14.39 -17.06 -7.98
N CYS A 207 -14.06 -18.08 -7.19
CA CYS A 207 -13.88 -19.44 -7.69
C CYS A 207 -15.18 -20.03 -8.25
N HIS A 208 -16.33 -19.75 -7.63
CA HIS A 208 -17.65 -20.10 -8.17
C HIS A 208 -17.92 -19.44 -9.52
N LEU A 209 -17.63 -18.15 -9.64
CA LEU A 209 -17.76 -17.42 -10.90
C LEU A 209 -16.82 -18.01 -11.97
N ALA A 210 -15.57 -18.30 -11.63
CA ALA A 210 -14.60 -18.91 -12.54
C ALA A 210 -15.09 -20.27 -13.10
N ARG A 211 -15.73 -21.08 -12.25
CA ARG A 211 -16.37 -22.34 -12.71
C ARG A 211 -17.51 -22.08 -13.68
N ALA A 212 -18.38 -21.12 -13.39
CA ALA A 212 -19.49 -20.77 -14.27
C ALA A 212 -19.00 -20.28 -15.65
N ILE A 213 -17.96 -19.43 -15.66
CA ILE A 213 -17.33 -18.93 -16.89
C ILE A 213 -16.79 -20.11 -17.72
N ARG A 214 -16.04 -21.03 -17.09
CA ARG A 214 -15.48 -22.21 -17.79
C ARG A 214 -16.59 -23.14 -18.33
N ALA A 215 -17.66 -23.33 -17.56
CA ALA A 215 -18.82 -24.14 -18.00
C ALA A 215 -19.54 -23.52 -19.21
N ALA A 216 -19.49 -22.19 -19.37
CA ALA A 216 -20.03 -21.47 -20.52
C ALA A 216 -19.02 -21.34 -21.67
N GLY A 217 -17.86 -21.99 -21.63
CA GLY A 217 -16.85 -21.99 -22.68
C GLY A 217 -15.84 -20.84 -22.61
N GLY A 218 -15.90 -19.99 -21.60
CA GLY A 218 -14.90 -18.95 -21.35
C GLY A 218 -13.64 -19.50 -20.65
N ALA A 219 -12.56 -18.74 -20.66
CA ALA A 219 -11.30 -19.09 -20.02
C ALA A 219 -11.05 -18.22 -18.77
N VAL A 220 -10.53 -18.82 -17.68
CA VAL A 220 -10.01 -18.09 -16.54
C VAL A 220 -8.61 -18.63 -16.25
N ALA A 221 -7.60 -17.93 -16.75
CA ALA A 221 -6.18 -18.27 -16.62
C ALA A 221 -5.54 -17.69 -15.36
N ALA A 222 -6.09 -16.59 -14.79
CA ALA A 222 -5.61 -16.00 -13.56
C ALA A 222 -6.77 -15.61 -12.64
N ILE A 223 -6.51 -15.70 -11.32
CA ILE A 223 -7.37 -15.14 -10.28
C ILE A 223 -6.49 -14.25 -9.42
N ASP A 224 -6.83 -12.97 -9.39
CA ASP A 224 -6.24 -11.97 -8.50
C ASP A 224 -7.18 -11.75 -7.31
N ILE A 225 -6.67 -12.03 -6.11
CA ILE A 225 -7.42 -11.87 -4.86
C ILE A 225 -7.17 -10.53 -4.18
N GLY A 226 -6.42 -9.65 -4.83
CA GLY A 226 -6.03 -8.36 -4.27
C GLY A 226 -5.10 -8.49 -3.07
N GLY A 227 -5.13 -7.46 -2.26
CA GLY A 227 -4.39 -7.41 -1.01
C GLY A 227 -5.29 -7.44 0.22
N GLY A 228 -5.07 -6.47 1.12
CA GLY A 228 -5.98 -6.21 2.22
C GLY A 228 -5.55 -6.77 3.58
N LEU A 229 -4.53 -7.61 3.64
CA LEU A 229 -4.00 -8.09 4.92
C LEU A 229 -3.59 -6.89 5.80
N PRO A 230 -4.15 -6.80 7.03
CA PRO A 230 -3.85 -5.71 7.95
C PRO A 230 -2.42 -5.77 8.47
N ALA A 231 -1.89 -4.61 8.89
CA ALA A 231 -0.65 -4.51 9.63
C ALA A 231 -0.95 -4.19 11.11
N THR A 232 -0.06 -4.61 11.99
CA THR A 232 -0.07 -4.26 13.42
C THR A 232 0.45 -2.84 13.58
N TYR A 233 -0.42 -1.91 13.97
CA TYR A 233 -0.07 -0.52 14.29
C TYR A 233 -0.07 -0.24 15.80
N ARG A 234 -0.58 -1.19 16.56
CA ARG A 234 -0.61 -1.18 18.03
C ARG A 234 -0.10 -2.51 18.53
N ALA A 235 0.84 -2.49 19.45
CA ALA A 235 1.41 -3.71 20.00
C ALA A 235 0.39 -4.58 20.75
N ASP A 236 -0.66 -3.95 21.30
CA ASP A 236 -1.77 -4.62 21.99
C ASP A 236 -2.89 -5.15 21.07
N ASP A 237 -2.80 -4.90 19.75
CA ASP A 237 -3.75 -5.38 18.73
C ASP A 237 -3.01 -6.07 17.56
N PRO A 238 -2.39 -7.25 17.80
CA PRO A 238 -1.64 -7.96 16.77
C PRO A 238 -2.52 -8.46 15.65
N LYS A 239 -2.06 -8.30 14.41
CA LYS A 239 -2.77 -8.75 13.20
C LYS A 239 -2.18 -10.06 12.66
N PRO A 240 -2.99 -10.85 11.90
CA PRO A 240 -2.52 -12.11 11.32
C PRO A 240 -1.28 -11.93 10.44
N SER A 241 -0.40 -12.93 10.44
CA SER A 241 0.72 -13.01 9.52
C SER A 241 0.27 -13.38 8.10
N LEU A 242 1.17 -13.23 7.11
CA LEU A 242 0.95 -13.72 5.75
C LEU A 242 0.72 -15.24 5.71
N ALA A 243 1.41 -15.99 6.56
CA ALA A 243 1.24 -17.43 6.70
C ALA A 243 -0.15 -17.80 7.25
N ASP A 244 -0.62 -17.08 8.29
CA ASP A 244 -1.97 -17.30 8.86
C ASP A 244 -3.07 -16.98 7.85
N TYR A 245 -2.88 -15.89 7.08
CA TYR A 245 -3.80 -15.49 6.03
C TYR A 245 -3.90 -16.57 4.93
N ALA A 246 -2.76 -17.01 4.40
CA ALA A 246 -2.72 -18.05 3.36
C ALA A 246 -3.28 -19.38 3.87
N ALA A 247 -2.95 -19.79 5.11
CA ALA A 247 -3.50 -20.99 5.74
C ALA A 247 -5.03 -20.90 5.92
N THR A 248 -5.55 -19.72 6.27
CA THR A 248 -7.00 -19.51 6.40
C THR A 248 -7.71 -19.60 5.05
N LEU A 249 -7.16 -18.99 4.02
CA LEU A 249 -7.67 -19.11 2.64
C LEU A 249 -7.61 -20.56 2.16
N ARG A 250 -6.50 -21.28 2.39
CA ARG A 250 -6.33 -22.66 1.95
C ARG A 250 -7.34 -23.62 2.62
N ARG A 251 -7.61 -23.44 3.91
CA ARG A 251 -8.67 -24.18 4.61
C ARG A 251 -10.07 -23.82 4.13
N GLY A 252 -10.31 -22.53 3.90
CA GLY A 252 -11.63 -22.02 3.56
C GLY A 252 -12.01 -22.13 2.09
N CYS A 253 -11.05 -22.10 1.19
CA CYS A 253 -11.23 -22.17 -0.27
C CYS A 253 -10.05 -22.91 -0.92
N PRO A 254 -9.94 -24.25 -0.75
CA PRO A 254 -8.82 -25.03 -1.28
C PRO A 254 -8.72 -24.97 -2.81
N GLU A 255 -9.84 -24.79 -3.51
CA GLU A 255 -9.88 -24.67 -4.97
C GLU A 255 -9.13 -23.42 -5.50
N LEU A 256 -8.97 -22.37 -4.70
CA LEU A 256 -8.16 -21.22 -5.05
C LEU A 256 -6.69 -21.60 -5.26
N PHE A 257 -6.19 -22.58 -4.50
CA PHE A 257 -4.79 -23.03 -4.52
C PHE A 257 -4.54 -24.21 -5.46
N ALA A 258 -5.59 -24.99 -5.76
CA ALA A 258 -5.50 -26.20 -6.59
C ALA A 258 -6.10 -26.04 -7.98
N GLY A 259 -6.71 -24.89 -8.28
CA GLY A 259 -7.38 -24.65 -9.57
C GLY A 259 -6.39 -24.45 -10.73
N PRO A 260 -6.87 -24.56 -11.97
CA PRO A 260 -6.06 -24.42 -13.17
C PRO A 260 -5.87 -22.93 -13.55
N HIS A 261 -5.49 -22.10 -12.62
CA HIS A 261 -5.27 -20.67 -12.81
C HIS A 261 -4.03 -20.21 -12.04
N ARG A 262 -3.37 -19.18 -12.53
CA ARG A 262 -2.33 -18.49 -11.80
C ARG A 262 -2.97 -17.67 -10.69
N LEU A 263 -2.42 -17.75 -9.49
CA LEU A 263 -2.83 -16.90 -8.38
C LEU A 263 -2.03 -15.59 -8.41
N ILE A 264 -2.72 -14.48 -8.15
CA ILE A 264 -2.11 -13.15 -7.99
C ILE A 264 -2.55 -12.59 -6.64
N THR A 265 -1.65 -11.88 -5.96
CA THR A 265 -1.91 -11.13 -4.72
C THR A 265 -1.36 -9.73 -4.82
N GLU A 266 -1.96 -8.75 -4.10
CA GLU A 266 -1.59 -7.32 -4.14
C GLU A 266 -1.24 -6.77 -2.75
N PHE A 267 -0.40 -7.47 -2.00
CA PHE A 267 -0.02 -7.02 -0.66
C PHE A 267 0.86 -5.77 -0.70
N GLY A 268 0.33 -4.64 -0.25
CA GLY A 268 1.11 -3.42 -0.03
C GLY A 268 1.42 -3.21 1.45
N ARG A 269 0.37 -3.03 2.26
CA ARG A 269 0.48 -2.75 3.70
C ARG A 269 1.27 -3.81 4.46
N ALA A 270 0.95 -5.08 4.25
CA ALA A 270 1.60 -6.19 4.94
C ALA A 270 3.10 -6.29 4.65
N ILE A 271 3.53 -5.85 3.46
CA ILE A 271 4.95 -5.85 3.05
C ILE A 271 5.66 -4.62 3.64
N HIS A 272 5.09 -3.43 3.49
CA HIS A 272 5.80 -2.17 3.74
C HIS A 272 5.64 -1.62 5.15
N ALA A 273 4.45 -1.72 5.80
CA ALA A 273 4.14 -0.96 7.00
C ALA A 273 5.19 -1.13 8.09
N GLY A 274 5.42 -2.36 8.53
CA GLY A 274 6.34 -2.67 9.62
C GLY A 274 7.83 -2.59 9.23
N ALA A 275 8.15 -2.31 7.97
CA ALA A 275 9.52 -2.18 7.49
C ALA A 275 10.06 -0.75 7.57
N ALA A 276 9.33 0.19 8.16
CA ALA A 276 9.82 1.56 8.33
C ALA A 276 9.21 2.26 9.53
N PHE A 277 9.90 3.27 10.00
CA PHE A 277 9.37 4.27 10.92
C PHE A 277 9.73 5.68 10.41
N ALA A 278 8.96 6.68 10.86
CA ALA A 278 9.30 8.08 10.66
C ALA A 278 9.82 8.67 11.96
N ALA A 279 10.83 9.52 11.88
CA ALA A 279 11.39 10.27 13.01
C ALA A 279 11.15 11.76 12.78
N ALA A 280 10.56 12.44 13.77
CA ALA A 280 10.35 13.88 13.75
C ALA A 280 11.03 14.52 14.94
N ARG A 281 11.87 15.54 14.69
CA ARG A 281 12.55 16.27 15.76
C ARG A 281 11.56 17.17 16.49
N VAL A 282 11.66 17.20 17.81
CA VAL A 282 10.92 18.12 18.67
C VAL A 282 11.57 19.50 18.57
N GLU A 283 10.83 20.47 18.08
CA GLU A 283 11.29 21.86 18.01
C GLU A 283 10.97 22.61 19.29
N TYR A 284 9.74 22.46 19.78
CA TYR A 284 9.27 23.13 20.99
C TYR A 284 8.46 22.20 21.87
N VAL A 285 8.46 22.45 23.17
CA VAL A 285 7.54 21.85 24.12
C VAL A 285 6.73 22.96 24.77
N LYS A 286 5.42 22.82 24.77
CA LYS A 286 4.46 23.73 25.41
C LYS A 286 3.77 23.00 26.55
N GLU A 287 3.59 23.70 27.66
CA GLU A 287 2.93 23.16 28.84
C GLU A 287 1.96 24.21 29.41
N TYR A 288 0.71 24.11 28.98
CA TYR A 288 -0.37 25.03 29.32
C TYR A 288 -1.66 24.27 29.62
N GLY A 289 -2.42 24.74 30.61
CA GLY A 289 -3.71 24.12 30.95
C GLY A 289 -3.62 22.65 31.37
N GLY A 290 -2.48 22.23 31.93
CA GLY A 290 -2.25 20.86 32.36
C GLY A 290 -1.95 19.88 31.21
N VAL A 291 -1.75 20.39 29.99
CA VAL A 291 -1.40 19.57 28.81
C VAL A 291 0.03 19.88 28.41
N ARG A 292 0.85 18.83 28.33
CA ARG A 292 2.18 18.87 27.73
C ARG A 292 2.06 18.53 26.23
N CYS A 293 2.65 19.34 25.37
CA CYS A 293 2.59 19.19 23.92
C CYS A 293 3.96 19.38 23.28
N ALA A 294 4.47 18.34 22.62
CA ALA A 294 5.67 18.43 21.79
C ALA A 294 5.27 18.80 20.35
N VAL A 295 5.83 19.90 19.85
CA VAL A 295 5.63 20.36 18.47
C VAL A 295 6.79 19.85 17.62
N THR A 296 6.47 19.11 16.58
CA THR A 296 7.44 18.42 15.71
C THR A 296 7.33 18.88 14.26
N HIS A 297 8.14 18.30 13.38
CA HIS A 297 8.18 18.62 11.96
C HIS A 297 7.45 17.62 11.04
N LEU A 298 6.69 16.68 11.61
CA LEU A 298 5.75 15.82 10.90
C LEU A 298 4.36 15.91 11.53
N GLY A 299 3.36 16.02 10.70
CA GLY A 299 1.95 16.10 11.08
C GLY A 299 1.06 15.49 10.03
N ALA A 300 -0.06 16.14 9.74
CA ALA A 300 -1.01 15.71 8.72
C ALA A 300 -0.44 15.77 7.30
N ASP A 301 0.72 16.37 7.06
CA ASP A 301 1.46 16.27 5.81
C ASP A 301 1.87 14.83 5.47
N MET A 302 2.20 14.02 6.47
CA MET A 302 2.55 12.60 6.33
C MET A 302 1.52 11.68 7.01
N PHE A 303 1.01 12.08 8.17
CA PHE A 303 0.07 11.31 9.01
C PHE A 303 -1.37 11.81 8.83
N LEU A 304 -1.81 11.96 7.58
CA LEU A 304 -3.15 12.44 7.24
C LEU A 304 -4.24 11.63 7.92
N ARG A 305 -4.13 10.30 7.90
CA ARG A 305 -5.14 9.41 8.49
C ARG A 305 -5.30 9.58 9.99
N PRO A 306 -4.26 9.48 10.84
CA PRO A 306 -4.38 9.70 12.28
C PRO A 306 -4.87 11.12 12.64
N CYS A 307 -4.50 12.14 11.87
CA CYS A 307 -4.94 13.50 12.14
C CYS A 307 -6.41 13.75 11.81
N TYR A 308 -6.91 13.23 10.67
CA TYR A 308 -8.29 13.44 10.20
C TYR A 308 -9.28 12.39 10.71
N ASN A 309 -8.82 11.18 10.98
CA ASN A 309 -9.66 10.09 11.51
C ASN A 309 -8.93 9.32 12.64
N PRO A 310 -8.70 9.95 13.79
CA PRO A 310 -7.94 9.37 14.91
C PRO A 310 -8.64 8.17 15.58
N ALA A 311 -9.94 7.96 15.33
CA ALA A 311 -10.68 6.82 15.87
C ALA A 311 -10.25 5.49 15.21
N ASP A 312 -9.95 5.53 13.91
CA ASP A 312 -9.64 4.33 13.11
C ASP A 312 -8.13 4.12 12.89
N TRP A 313 -7.32 5.17 13.08
CA TRP A 313 -5.91 5.13 12.72
C TRP A 313 -5.00 5.53 13.87
N HIS A 314 -3.97 4.74 14.04
CA HIS A 314 -2.97 4.88 15.10
C HIS A 314 -1.59 4.47 14.58
N HIS A 315 -0.55 5.06 15.16
CA HIS A 315 0.82 4.60 15.10
C HIS A 315 1.38 4.56 16.53
N ASP A 316 1.93 3.43 16.93
CA ASP A 316 2.71 3.39 18.16
C ASP A 316 3.92 4.31 18.02
N THR A 317 4.33 4.91 19.12
CA THR A 317 5.42 5.89 19.15
C THR A 317 6.48 5.52 20.16
N ALA A 318 7.70 5.99 19.92
CA ALA A 318 8.80 5.94 20.88
C ALA A 318 9.52 7.28 20.94
N ALA A 319 10.19 7.56 22.07
CA ALA A 319 11.02 8.73 22.24
C ALA A 319 12.50 8.37 22.07
N ALA A 320 13.27 9.24 21.40
CA ALA A 320 14.72 9.12 21.31
C ALA A 320 15.37 10.46 21.61
N GLY A 321 16.59 10.42 22.17
CA GLY A 321 17.40 11.59 22.42
C GLY A 321 17.95 12.23 21.13
N PRO A 322 18.64 13.38 21.25
CA PRO A 322 19.24 14.06 20.09
C PRO A 322 20.25 13.22 19.31
N ASP A 323 20.85 12.22 19.96
CA ASP A 323 21.78 11.24 19.35
C ASP A 323 21.08 10.05 18.68
N GLY A 324 19.74 10.00 18.73
CA GLY A 324 18.92 8.93 18.18
C GLY A 324 18.82 7.68 19.05
N ALA A 325 19.40 7.68 20.26
CA ALA A 325 19.23 6.59 21.21
C ALA A 325 17.84 6.66 21.88
N LEU A 326 17.20 5.50 22.08
CA LEU A 326 15.89 5.45 22.73
C LEU A 326 15.97 6.03 24.16
N LYS A 327 15.04 6.91 24.48
CA LYS A 327 14.89 7.44 25.86
C LYS A 327 14.24 6.39 26.75
N SER A 328 14.73 6.32 27.99
CA SER A 328 14.13 5.56 29.08
C SER A 328 13.65 6.52 30.17
N GLY A 329 12.69 6.12 30.98
CA GLY A 329 12.15 6.89 32.06
C GLY A 329 10.66 6.69 32.27
N PRO A 330 10.06 7.36 33.28
CA PRO A 330 8.62 7.27 33.49
C PRO A 330 7.84 7.85 32.32
N ALA A 331 6.76 7.20 31.98
CA ALA A 331 5.85 7.69 30.94
C ALA A 331 5.09 8.92 31.43
N VAL A 332 5.09 9.97 30.64
CA VAL A 332 4.33 11.20 30.83
C VAL A 332 3.32 11.33 29.71
N ALA A 333 2.06 11.60 30.04
CA ALA A 333 1.02 11.87 29.05
C ALA A 333 1.33 13.19 28.34
N GLN A 334 1.53 13.14 27.03
CA GLN A 334 1.82 14.31 26.22
C GLN A 334 1.22 14.18 24.84
N ALA A 335 0.83 15.30 24.23
CA ALA A 335 0.40 15.37 22.85
C ALA A 335 1.61 15.57 21.93
N ILE A 336 1.50 15.07 20.69
CA ILE A 336 2.47 15.31 19.63
C ILE A 336 1.74 16.05 18.52
N ALA A 337 2.16 17.29 18.27
CA ALA A 337 1.62 18.16 17.24
C ALA A 337 2.57 18.26 16.06
N GLY A 338 2.00 18.38 14.86
CA GLY A 338 2.73 18.67 13.66
C GLY A 338 2.90 20.18 13.40
N PRO A 339 3.51 20.53 12.26
CA PRO A 339 3.87 21.92 11.93
C PRO A 339 2.81 22.66 11.11
N LEU A 340 1.66 22.06 10.82
CA LEU A 340 0.71 22.62 9.84
C LEU A 340 -0.23 23.65 10.48
N CYS A 341 -0.63 24.65 9.69
CA CYS A 341 -1.63 25.65 10.07
C CYS A 341 -3.05 25.06 10.05
N PHE A 342 -3.25 24.01 10.83
CA PHE A 342 -4.47 23.23 10.95
C PHE A 342 -4.63 22.77 12.40
N GLN A 343 -5.73 23.15 13.06
CA GLN A 343 -5.95 22.83 14.49
C GLN A 343 -5.98 21.33 14.78
N GLY A 344 -6.31 20.49 13.80
CA GLY A 344 -6.31 19.03 13.92
C GLY A 344 -4.96 18.35 13.71
N ASP A 345 -3.87 19.11 13.51
CA ASP A 345 -2.54 18.59 13.21
C ASP A 345 -1.87 17.92 14.44
N PHE A 346 -2.49 16.85 14.91
CA PHE A 346 -2.02 16.02 16.00
C PHE A 346 -1.95 14.56 15.55
N PRO A 347 -0.79 14.10 15.08
CA PRO A 347 -0.60 12.68 14.78
C PRO A 347 -0.88 11.77 15.99
N VAL A 348 -0.58 12.27 17.21
CA VAL A 348 -0.88 11.57 18.47
C VAL A 348 -1.41 12.56 19.50
N ARG A 349 -2.61 12.33 20.01
CA ARG A 349 -3.24 13.22 21.01
C ARG A 349 -2.85 12.91 22.45
N GLN A 350 -2.47 11.67 22.73
CA GLN A 350 -1.98 11.22 24.04
C GLN A 350 -0.93 10.14 23.83
N ALA A 351 0.32 10.47 23.98
CA ALA A 351 1.45 9.55 23.90
C ALA A 351 2.03 9.31 25.29
N PRO A 352 1.95 8.09 25.85
CA PRO A 352 2.61 7.74 27.11
C PRO A 352 4.10 7.44 26.86
N LEU A 353 4.89 8.48 26.69
CA LEU A 353 6.33 8.41 26.40
C LEU A 353 7.14 9.04 27.55
N PRO A 354 8.43 8.72 27.69
CA PRO A 354 9.35 9.56 28.47
C PRO A 354 9.22 11.02 28.05
N ALA A 355 9.35 11.94 29.02
CA ALA A 355 9.21 13.37 28.75
C ALA A 355 10.12 13.79 27.57
N LEU A 356 9.51 14.43 26.57
CA LEU A 356 10.21 14.95 25.40
C LEU A 356 10.71 16.36 25.69
N ASP A 357 11.92 16.67 25.22
CA ASP A 357 12.52 17.98 25.27
C ASP A 357 12.89 18.49 23.87
N PRO A 358 13.06 19.82 23.67
CA PRO A 358 13.54 20.31 22.37
C PRO A 358 14.86 19.64 21.95
N GLY A 359 14.92 19.18 20.69
CA GLY A 359 16.04 18.43 20.15
C GLY A 359 15.88 16.90 20.21
N ASP A 360 14.97 16.37 21.01
CA ASP A 360 14.61 14.95 21.01
C ASP A 360 13.90 14.57 19.71
N TRP A 361 13.75 13.27 19.49
CA TRP A 361 13.01 12.71 18.36
C TRP A 361 11.79 11.92 18.82
N VAL A 362 10.68 12.11 18.12
CA VAL A 362 9.53 11.22 18.17
C VAL A 362 9.63 10.23 17.01
N LEU A 363 9.59 8.94 17.32
CA LEU A 363 9.56 7.87 16.33
C LEU A 363 8.12 7.40 16.18
N PHE A 364 7.58 7.46 14.95
CA PHE A 364 6.27 6.91 14.60
C PHE A 364 6.50 5.56 13.94
N LEU A 365 6.13 4.49 14.62
CA LEU A 365 6.40 3.12 14.19
C LEU A 365 5.47 2.69 13.04
N ASP A 366 5.85 1.64 12.31
CA ASP A 366 5.07 1.04 11.22
C ASP A 366 4.63 2.03 10.13
N ALA A 367 5.48 3.02 9.85
CA ALA A 367 5.20 4.11 8.92
C ALA A 367 5.63 3.81 7.46
N GLY A 368 5.83 2.54 7.09
CA GLY A 368 6.31 2.18 5.75
C GLY A 368 5.24 2.16 4.66
N ALA A 369 3.95 2.24 5.01
CA ALA A 369 2.86 2.15 4.05
C ALA A 369 1.79 3.22 4.27
N TYR A 370 1.35 3.86 3.17
CA TYR A 370 0.27 4.87 3.17
C TYR A 370 0.52 6.05 4.10
N THR A 371 1.77 6.45 4.19
CA THR A 371 2.27 7.64 4.87
C THR A 371 2.96 8.54 3.86
N LEU A 372 4.18 8.20 3.41
CA LEU A 372 4.87 8.94 2.36
C LEU A 372 4.07 9.05 1.06
N SER A 373 3.41 7.97 0.63
CA SER A 373 2.56 7.97 -0.57
C SER A 373 1.32 8.87 -0.47
N MET A 374 0.95 9.26 0.74
CA MET A 374 -0.16 10.18 1.02
C MET A 374 0.33 11.57 1.43
N TRP A 375 1.59 11.92 1.12
CA TRP A 375 2.17 13.22 1.44
C TRP A 375 1.32 14.37 0.92
N SER A 376 1.02 15.32 1.80
CA SER A 376 0.28 16.53 1.48
C SER A 376 1.23 17.72 1.31
N ARG A 377 1.02 18.53 0.26
CA ARG A 377 1.74 19.80 0.03
C ARG A 377 1.18 20.97 0.84
N TYR A 378 0.32 20.72 1.82
CA TYR A 378 -0.22 21.80 2.64
C TYR A 378 0.91 22.57 3.35
N ASN A 379 0.78 23.89 3.41
CA ASN A 379 1.83 24.83 3.82
C ASN A 379 3.14 24.75 3.01
N SER A 380 3.14 24.09 1.84
CA SER A 380 4.31 23.92 0.96
C SER A 380 5.53 23.34 1.67
N ARG A 381 5.31 22.45 2.64
CA ARG A 381 6.41 21.84 3.38
C ARG A 381 7.18 20.85 2.48
N PRO A 382 8.53 20.86 2.56
CA PRO A 382 9.35 19.94 1.80
C PRO A 382 9.24 18.51 2.35
N MET A 383 9.24 17.54 1.45
CA MET A 383 9.26 16.12 1.82
C MET A 383 10.59 15.78 2.51
N PRO A 384 10.58 15.04 3.63
CA PRO A 384 11.79 14.66 4.35
C PRO A 384 12.69 13.71 3.55
N ALA A 385 13.94 13.58 3.98
CA ALA A 385 14.84 12.55 3.46
C ALA A 385 14.32 11.15 3.81
N VAL A 386 14.51 10.21 2.88
CA VAL A 386 14.23 8.78 3.08
C VAL A 386 15.54 8.02 3.08
N LEU A 387 15.78 7.30 4.15
CA LEU A 387 16.98 6.52 4.36
C LEU A 387 16.64 5.03 4.43
N GLY A 388 17.55 4.18 4.00
CA GLY A 388 17.46 2.73 4.12
C GLY A 388 18.60 2.19 4.97
N VAL A 389 18.32 1.20 5.79
CA VAL A 389 19.34 0.45 6.53
C VAL A 389 19.30 -1.00 6.09
N CYS A 390 20.45 -1.54 5.70
CA CYS A 390 20.63 -2.93 5.31
C CYS A 390 21.93 -3.45 5.91
N ALA A 391 21.91 -4.61 6.56
CA ALA A 391 23.06 -5.22 7.21
C ALA A 391 23.87 -4.24 8.08
N GLY A 392 23.19 -3.39 8.84
CA GLY A 392 23.81 -2.40 9.71
C GLY A 392 24.44 -1.19 9.00
N ARG A 393 24.20 -1.01 7.70
CA ARG A 393 24.70 0.14 6.92
C ARG A 393 23.52 1.01 6.47
N ALA A 394 23.61 2.30 6.75
CA ALA A 394 22.63 3.28 6.31
C ALA A 394 23.02 3.88 4.95
N GLN A 395 22.01 4.19 4.14
CA GLN A 395 22.16 4.82 2.82
C GLN A 395 20.98 5.78 2.56
N CYS A 396 21.18 6.79 1.72
CA CYS A 396 20.14 7.66 1.27
C CYS A 396 19.37 7.00 0.11
N LEU A 397 18.05 6.82 0.28
CA LEU A 397 17.15 6.33 -0.77
C LEU A 397 16.52 7.49 -1.58
N LYS A 398 16.22 8.59 -0.89
CA LYS A 398 15.71 9.83 -1.48
C LYS A 398 16.20 11.00 -0.64
N PRO A 399 16.88 11.99 -1.23
CA PRO A 399 17.28 13.18 -0.50
C PRO A 399 16.06 13.99 -0.06
N ARG A 400 16.21 14.79 0.99
CA ARG A 400 15.24 15.79 1.40
C ARG A 400 14.97 16.77 0.26
N GLU A 401 13.71 17.15 0.08
CA GLU A 401 13.38 18.24 -0.83
C GLU A 401 13.92 19.58 -0.32
N THR A 402 14.41 20.38 -1.23
CA THR A 402 14.82 21.76 -0.99
C THR A 402 13.66 22.73 -1.29
N SER A 403 13.79 23.98 -0.87
CA SER A 403 12.84 25.02 -1.26
C SER A 403 12.77 25.19 -2.80
N ALA A 404 13.87 24.95 -3.50
CA ALA A 404 13.88 24.97 -4.96
C ALA A 404 13.05 23.84 -5.59
N ASP A 405 13.03 22.64 -4.96
CA ASP A 405 12.18 21.53 -5.42
C ASP A 405 10.70 21.84 -5.22
N VAL A 406 10.34 22.46 -4.10
CA VAL A 406 8.97 22.92 -3.83
C VAL A 406 8.54 24.02 -4.81
N LEU A 407 9.44 24.97 -5.11
CA LEU A 407 9.17 26.00 -6.10
C LEU A 407 8.97 25.39 -7.50
N ARG A 408 9.81 24.47 -7.93
CA ARG A 408 9.64 23.76 -9.22
C ARG A 408 8.29 23.05 -9.30
N PHE A 409 7.90 22.36 -8.24
CA PHE A 409 6.58 21.70 -8.18
C PHE A 409 5.43 22.68 -8.44
N TRP A 410 5.45 23.87 -7.81
CA TRP A 410 4.39 24.86 -7.98
C TRP A 410 4.48 25.66 -9.30
N HIS A 411 5.67 25.81 -9.86
CA HIS A 411 5.85 26.46 -11.16
C HIS A 411 5.57 25.53 -12.36
N GLY A 412 5.55 24.21 -12.16
CA GLY A 412 5.34 23.26 -13.25
C GLY A 412 6.54 23.11 -14.19
N ALA A 413 7.75 23.39 -13.69
CA ALA A 413 9.00 23.35 -14.47
C ALA A 413 9.87 22.14 -14.08
#